data_3c5a11214bf29fdf47e67f3fd390017a
#
_entry.id   3c5a11214bf29fdf47e67f3fd390017a
#
_cell.length_a   1.000
_cell.length_b   1.000
_cell.length_c   1.000
_cell.angle_alpha   90.00
_cell.angle_beta   90.00
_cell.angle_gamma   90.00
#
_symmetry.space_group_name_H-M   'P 1'
#
loop_
_entity.id
_entity.type
_entity.pdbx_description
1 polymer ?
#
loop_
_entity_poly.entity_id
_entity_poly.type
_entity_poly.pdbx_seq_one_letter_code
_entity_poly.pdbx_strand_id
1 'polypeptide(L)'
;MVYRRGPQQMSASAAEQEWAQTHGVTIHHWLAPVEIRGHDGHVRAVRFAEQALVNGQLRPSGRELTFEADMVFKAIGQQMLSTVLAEAGVHLSAGRIATNEAGQTSLDGVWAGGDCRAGGLDLTVEAVEHGKRSAHAIHAHVTPHSIS
;
A
#
# COMPACT_ATOMS: atom_id res chain seq x y z
N MET A 1 7.34 0.50 16.78
CA MET A 1 6.67 0.02 15.53
C MET A 1 6.54 -1.49 15.58
N VAL A 2 5.46 -2.05 15.04
CA VAL A 2 5.22 -3.51 15.05
C VAL A 2 5.02 -3.99 13.62
N TYR A 3 5.67 -5.10 13.28
CA TYR A 3 5.58 -5.72 11.95
C TYR A 3 5.32 -7.22 12.07
N ARG A 4 4.31 -7.73 11.32
CA ARG A 4 3.84 -9.13 11.47
C ARG A 4 4.77 -10.21 10.90
N ARG A 5 5.79 -9.82 10.12
CA ARG A 5 6.77 -10.72 9.49
C ARG A 5 8.17 -10.43 10.02
N GLY A 6 9.16 -11.13 9.49
CA GLY A 6 10.57 -10.90 9.81
C GLY A 6 11.16 -9.67 9.10
N PRO A 7 12.37 -9.26 9.51
CA PRO A 7 13.03 -8.09 8.95
C PRO A 7 13.26 -8.18 7.44
N GLN A 8 13.50 -9.39 6.91
CA GLN A 8 13.74 -9.60 5.47
C GLN A 8 12.50 -9.41 4.59
N GLN A 9 11.29 -9.43 5.18
CA GLN A 9 10.03 -9.22 4.47
C GLN A 9 9.50 -7.79 4.63
N MET A 10 10.25 -6.89 5.28
CA MET A 10 9.89 -5.48 5.34
C MET A 10 10.10 -4.83 3.96
N SER A 11 9.15 -4.00 3.54
CA SER A 11 9.31 -3.16 2.35
C SER A 11 10.26 -1.98 2.58
N ALA A 12 10.41 -1.54 3.83
CA ALA A 12 11.39 -0.54 4.20
C ALA A 12 12.82 -1.10 4.03
N SER A 13 13.68 -0.33 3.39
CA SER A 13 15.10 -0.66 3.22
C SER A 13 15.83 -0.77 4.56
N ALA A 14 16.99 -1.44 4.58
CA ALA A 14 17.80 -1.52 5.78
C ALA A 14 18.21 -0.13 6.32
N ALA A 15 18.51 0.82 5.42
CA ALA A 15 18.84 2.19 5.79
C ALA A 15 17.68 2.93 6.46
N GLU A 16 16.45 2.76 5.96
CA GLU A 16 15.25 3.34 6.58
C GLU A 16 14.96 2.73 7.95
N GLN A 17 15.15 1.42 8.10
CA GLN A 17 15.01 0.74 9.39
C GLN A 17 16.05 1.23 10.39
N GLU A 18 17.32 1.34 10.00
CA GLU A 18 18.41 1.86 10.82
C GLU A 18 18.15 3.32 11.21
N TRP A 19 17.74 4.15 10.25
CA TRP A 19 17.41 5.54 10.52
C TRP A 19 16.28 5.69 11.54
N ALA A 20 15.22 4.89 11.43
CA ALA A 20 14.13 4.89 12.39
C ALA A 20 14.63 4.49 13.80
N GLN A 21 15.46 3.43 13.91
CA GLN A 21 15.97 2.94 15.17
C GLN A 21 16.93 3.94 15.84
N THR A 22 17.79 4.61 15.07
CA THR A 22 18.70 5.65 15.60
C THR A 22 17.94 6.90 16.09
N HIS A 23 16.69 7.08 15.62
CA HIS A 23 15.78 8.12 16.10
C HIS A 23 14.80 7.64 17.18
N GLY A 24 15.10 6.52 17.85
CA GLY A 24 14.37 6.04 19.02
C GLY A 24 13.16 5.14 18.72
N VAL A 25 12.96 4.72 17.47
CA VAL A 25 11.88 3.78 17.12
C VAL A 25 12.32 2.35 17.41
N THR A 26 11.65 1.68 18.34
CA THR A 26 11.81 0.22 18.51
C THR A 26 10.97 -0.51 17.47
N ILE A 27 11.59 -1.44 16.72
CA ILE A 27 10.90 -2.28 15.72
C ILE A 27 10.73 -3.69 16.28
N HIS A 28 9.50 -4.11 16.50
CA HIS A 28 9.14 -5.47 16.89
C HIS A 28 8.68 -6.25 15.67
N HIS A 29 9.37 -7.35 15.37
CA HIS A 29 9.02 -8.26 14.29
C HIS A 29 8.19 -9.42 14.80
N TRP A 30 7.51 -10.12 13.89
CA TRP A 30 6.75 -11.33 14.16
C TRP A 30 5.57 -11.11 15.12
N LEU A 31 4.98 -9.92 15.12
CA LEU A 31 3.83 -9.60 15.96
C LEU A 31 2.66 -9.12 15.10
N ALA A 32 1.52 -9.77 15.19
CA ALA A 32 0.27 -9.36 14.54
C ALA A 32 -0.68 -8.74 15.57
N PRO A 33 -1.31 -7.59 15.30
CA PRO A 33 -2.26 -6.98 16.22
C PRO A 33 -3.51 -7.86 16.34
N VAL A 34 -3.98 -8.05 17.56
CA VAL A 34 -5.18 -8.84 17.89
C VAL A 34 -6.29 -7.93 18.40
N GLU A 35 -5.95 -6.98 19.27
CA GLU A 35 -6.93 -6.14 19.95
C GLU A 35 -6.33 -4.80 20.33
N ILE A 36 -7.07 -3.72 20.14
CA ILE A 36 -6.78 -2.42 20.74
C ILE A 36 -7.68 -2.27 21.96
N ARG A 37 -7.08 -2.10 23.14
CA ARG A 37 -7.79 -1.90 24.38
C ARG A 37 -7.86 -0.41 24.71
N GLY A 38 -9.04 0.04 25.07
CA GLY A 38 -9.29 1.43 25.46
C GLY A 38 -10.23 1.54 26.64
N HIS A 39 -10.25 2.74 27.23
CA HIS A 39 -11.18 3.14 28.25
C HIS A 39 -11.53 4.63 28.06
N ASP A 40 -12.79 4.97 28.21
CA ASP A 40 -13.33 6.35 28.08
C ASP A 40 -12.91 7.05 26.74
N GLY A 41 -12.95 6.29 25.62
CA GLY A 41 -12.60 6.84 24.31
C GLY A 41 -11.10 6.98 24.04
N HIS A 42 -10.24 6.56 24.96
CA HIS A 42 -8.79 6.63 24.83
C HIS A 42 -8.17 5.24 24.72
N VAL A 43 -7.17 5.10 23.86
CA VAL A 43 -6.35 3.88 23.79
C VAL A 43 -5.53 3.75 25.08
N ARG A 44 -5.37 2.52 25.57
CA ARG A 44 -4.54 2.20 26.74
C ARG A 44 -3.49 1.14 26.44
N ALA A 45 -3.81 0.21 25.56
CA ALA A 45 -2.88 -0.86 25.19
C ALA A 45 -3.25 -1.49 23.86
N VAL A 46 -2.28 -2.19 23.26
CA VAL A 46 -2.50 -3.07 22.11
C VAL A 46 -1.99 -4.46 22.44
N ARG A 47 -2.81 -5.47 22.18
CA ARG A 47 -2.45 -6.88 22.31
C ARG A 47 -2.04 -7.43 20.97
N PHE A 48 -0.94 -8.15 20.93
CA PHE A 48 -0.35 -8.77 19.75
C PHE A 48 -0.20 -10.27 19.95
N ALA A 49 -0.47 -11.05 18.91
CA ALA A 49 -0.08 -12.46 18.83
C ALA A 49 1.28 -12.59 18.15
N GLU A 50 2.19 -13.32 18.80
CA GLU A 50 3.47 -13.67 18.20
C GLU A 50 3.24 -14.62 17.01
N GLN A 51 3.96 -14.39 15.92
CA GLN A 51 3.86 -15.16 14.68
C GLN A 51 5.09 -16.04 14.49
N ALA A 52 4.89 -17.19 13.88
CA ALA A 52 5.95 -18.07 13.42
C ALA A 52 5.70 -18.51 11.97
N LEU A 53 6.76 -18.82 11.24
CA LEU A 53 6.67 -19.42 9.92
C LEU A 53 6.57 -20.94 10.06
N VAL A 54 5.44 -21.51 9.69
CA VAL A 54 5.21 -22.95 9.66
C VAL A 54 4.88 -23.33 8.21
N ASN A 55 5.75 -24.12 7.58
CA ASN A 55 5.63 -24.50 6.17
C ASN A 55 5.42 -23.29 5.22
N GLY A 56 6.17 -22.21 5.46
CA GLY A 56 6.08 -20.98 4.65
C GLY A 56 4.86 -20.10 4.93
N GLN A 57 3.96 -20.51 5.83
CA GLN A 57 2.78 -19.74 6.23
C GLN A 57 2.96 -19.12 7.61
N LEU A 58 2.51 -17.88 7.76
CA LEU A 58 2.44 -17.25 9.08
C LEU A 58 1.35 -17.90 9.92
N ARG A 59 1.71 -18.35 11.13
CA ARG A 59 0.80 -18.91 12.12
C ARG A 59 1.07 -18.29 13.48
N PRO A 60 0.04 -18.05 14.32
CA PRO A 60 0.25 -17.68 15.71
C PRO A 60 1.07 -18.76 16.45
N SER A 61 2.08 -18.35 17.22
CA SER A 61 2.90 -19.26 18.05
C SER A 61 2.20 -19.71 19.32
N GLY A 62 1.09 -19.08 19.66
CA GLY A 62 0.38 -19.26 20.93
C GLY A 62 0.81 -18.29 22.04
N ARG A 63 1.85 -17.49 21.81
CA ARG A 63 2.27 -16.42 22.74
C ARG A 63 1.61 -15.10 22.36
N GLU A 64 1.25 -14.32 23.37
CA GLU A 64 0.72 -12.97 23.22
C GLU A 64 1.55 -11.98 24.04
N LEU A 65 1.64 -10.76 23.54
CA LEU A 65 2.28 -9.61 24.20
C LEU A 65 1.31 -8.46 24.21
N THR A 66 1.37 -7.66 25.27
CA THR A 66 0.59 -6.42 25.37
C THR A 66 1.55 -5.26 25.56
N PHE A 67 1.40 -4.23 24.73
CA PHE A 67 2.13 -2.98 24.88
C PHE A 67 1.17 -1.88 25.28
N GLU A 68 1.55 -1.11 26.28
CA GLU A 68 0.86 0.13 26.64
C GLU A 68 1.03 1.16 25.51
N ALA A 69 -0.03 1.90 25.23
CA ALA A 69 -0.02 2.92 24.19
C ALA A 69 -1.15 3.93 24.43
N ASP A 70 -0.83 5.20 24.26
CA ASP A 70 -1.80 6.30 24.28
C ASP A 70 -2.34 6.60 22.89
N MET A 71 -1.62 6.17 21.82
CA MET A 71 -1.98 6.37 20.42
C MET A 71 -1.55 5.19 19.56
N VAL A 72 -2.35 4.86 18.56
CA VAL A 72 -2.07 3.78 17.59
C VAL A 72 -2.24 4.30 16.17
N PHE A 73 -1.20 4.14 15.36
CA PHE A 73 -1.23 4.41 13.93
C PHE A 73 -1.31 3.11 13.15
N LYS A 74 -2.31 3.00 12.26
CA LYS A 74 -2.45 1.87 11.34
C LYS A 74 -1.79 2.20 10.01
N ALA A 75 -0.59 1.67 9.78
CA ALA A 75 0.20 1.86 8.57
C ALA A 75 0.41 0.52 7.83
N ILE A 76 -0.68 -0.15 7.46
CA ILE A 76 -0.68 -1.52 6.88
C ILE A 76 -0.84 -1.55 5.35
N GLY A 77 -0.68 -0.40 4.70
CA GLY A 77 -0.90 -0.22 3.28
C GLY A 77 -2.37 0.01 2.92
N GLN A 78 -2.61 0.20 1.64
CA GLN A 78 -3.93 0.42 1.07
C GLN A 78 -4.23 -0.63 0.01
N GLN A 79 -5.50 -0.92 -0.20
CA GLN A 79 -5.99 -1.73 -1.30
C GLN A 79 -6.97 -0.91 -2.11
N MET A 80 -6.85 -0.99 -3.44
CA MET A 80 -7.79 -0.35 -4.34
C MET A 80 -9.13 -1.10 -4.29
N LEU A 81 -10.24 -0.36 -4.21
CA LEU A 81 -11.58 -0.92 -4.37
C LEU A 81 -11.86 -1.21 -5.84
N SER A 82 -11.33 -2.34 -6.31
CA SER A 82 -11.35 -2.72 -7.72
C SER A 82 -12.72 -3.12 -8.25
N THR A 83 -13.65 -3.52 -7.39
CA THR A 83 -15.01 -3.96 -7.78
C THR A 83 -15.79 -2.89 -8.51
N VAL A 84 -15.82 -1.67 -7.99
CA VAL A 84 -16.53 -0.53 -8.60
C VAL A 84 -15.98 -0.21 -10.00
N LEU A 85 -14.66 -0.30 -10.18
CA LEU A 85 -14.01 -0.05 -11.47
C LEU A 85 -14.30 -1.16 -12.48
N ALA A 86 -14.31 -2.42 -12.03
CA ALA A 86 -14.66 -3.55 -12.87
C ALA A 86 -16.12 -3.49 -13.33
N GLU A 87 -17.04 -3.12 -12.44
CA GLU A 87 -18.46 -2.90 -12.76
C GLU A 87 -18.66 -1.75 -13.77
N ALA A 88 -17.81 -0.72 -13.70
CA ALA A 88 -17.78 0.37 -14.67
C ALA A 88 -17.14 -0.04 -16.02
N GLY A 89 -16.65 -1.27 -16.18
CA GLY A 89 -16.02 -1.77 -17.42
C GLY A 89 -14.53 -1.47 -17.55
N VAL A 90 -13.87 -1.05 -16.48
CA VAL A 90 -12.41 -0.86 -16.47
C VAL A 90 -11.72 -2.22 -16.38
N HIS A 91 -10.83 -2.54 -17.32
CA HIS A 91 -10.04 -3.76 -17.25
C HIS A 91 -9.00 -3.67 -16.12
N LEU A 92 -8.89 -4.76 -15.36
CA LEU A 92 -7.95 -4.89 -14.27
C LEU A 92 -6.91 -5.99 -14.57
N SER A 93 -5.70 -5.79 -14.08
CA SER A 93 -4.62 -6.77 -14.05
C SER A 93 -4.04 -6.85 -12.65
N ALA A 94 -4.01 -8.04 -12.06
CA ALA A 94 -3.55 -8.27 -10.68
C ALA A 94 -4.17 -7.31 -9.64
N GLY A 95 -5.47 -6.97 -9.81
CA GLY A 95 -6.20 -6.08 -8.90
C GLY A 95 -5.90 -4.59 -9.08
N ARG A 96 -5.14 -4.20 -10.10
CA ARG A 96 -4.82 -2.81 -10.47
C ARG A 96 -5.37 -2.49 -11.87
N ILE A 97 -5.50 -1.21 -12.21
CA ILE A 97 -6.02 -0.75 -13.49
C ILE A 97 -5.03 -1.09 -14.61
N ALA A 98 -5.49 -1.83 -15.60
CA ALA A 98 -4.72 -2.07 -16.82
C ALA A 98 -4.74 -0.82 -17.71
N THR A 99 -3.55 -0.36 -18.14
CA THR A 99 -3.39 0.78 -19.04
C THR A 99 -2.38 0.49 -20.11
N ASN A 100 -2.43 1.24 -21.21
CA ASN A 100 -1.33 1.30 -22.17
C ASN A 100 -0.20 2.19 -21.63
N GLU A 101 0.88 2.36 -22.41
CA GLU A 101 2.04 3.18 -22.02
C GLU A 101 1.69 4.66 -21.77
N ALA A 102 0.67 5.18 -22.46
CA ALA A 102 0.16 6.55 -22.30
C ALA A 102 -0.78 6.73 -21.10
N GLY A 103 -1.02 5.66 -20.32
CA GLY A 103 -1.92 5.67 -19.17
C GLY A 103 -3.40 5.51 -19.53
N GLN A 104 -3.78 5.32 -20.78
CA GLN A 104 -5.17 5.14 -21.18
C GLN A 104 -5.69 3.76 -20.75
N THR A 105 -6.89 3.74 -20.17
CA THR A 105 -7.57 2.51 -19.74
C THR A 105 -8.35 1.86 -20.89
N SER A 106 -9.10 0.79 -20.58
CA SER A 106 -10.04 0.16 -21.53
C SER A 106 -11.27 1.02 -21.84
N LEU A 107 -11.54 2.04 -21.05
CA LEU A 107 -12.63 2.99 -21.31
C LEU A 107 -12.10 4.21 -22.05
N ASP A 108 -12.78 4.59 -23.12
CA ASP A 108 -12.46 5.80 -23.85
C ASP A 108 -12.63 7.06 -22.96
N GLY A 109 -11.70 8.01 -23.08
CA GLY A 109 -11.72 9.22 -22.27
C GLY A 109 -11.26 9.02 -20.82
N VAL A 110 -10.76 7.84 -20.42
CA VAL A 110 -10.31 7.54 -19.05
C VAL A 110 -8.85 7.11 -19.01
N TRP A 111 -8.06 7.80 -18.17
CA TRP A 111 -6.65 7.51 -17.93
C TRP A 111 -6.40 7.19 -16.45
N ALA A 112 -5.36 6.44 -16.19
CA ALA A 112 -4.92 6.11 -14.83
C ALA A 112 -3.39 6.11 -14.73
N GLY A 113 -2.89 6.50 -13.56
CA GLY A 113 -1.45 6.55 -13.25
C GLY A 113 -1.18 6.35 -11.76
N GLY A 114 0.10 6.24 -11.37
CA GLY A 114 0.53 6.00 -10.00
C GLY A 114 0.23 4.58 -9.52
N ASP A 115 0.09 4.42 -8.22
CA ASP A 115 0.00 3.12 -7.54
C ASP A 115 -1.24 2.29 -7.92
N CYS A 116 -2.28 2.91 -8.46
CA CYS A 116 -3.48 2.20 -8.92
C CYS A 116 -3.27 1.48 -10.26
N ARG A 117 -2.22 1.80 -11.02
CA ARG A 117 -1.90 1.23 -12.34
C ARG A 117 -1.19 -0.12 -12.20
N ALA A 118 -1.53 -1.07 -13.06
CA ALA A 118 -0.83 -2.35 -13.15
C ALA A 118 0.58 -2.19 -13.75
N GLY A 119 1.55 -2.97 -13.26
CA GLY A 119 2.90 -3.04 -13.79
C GLY A 119 3.83 -1.90 -13.38
N GLY A 120 3.40 -0.97 -12.53
CA GLY A 120 4.23 0.09 -11.97
C GLY A 120 4.92 -0.31 -10.66
N LEU A 121 5.98 0.42 -10.32
CA LEU A 121 6.57 0.42 -8.99
C LEU A 121 5.79 1.43 -8.13
N ASP A 122 5.62 1.15 -6.85
CA ASP A 122 4.92 2.06 -5.93
C ASP A 122 5.89 3.18 -5.48
N LEU A 123 6.31 4.03 -6.44
CA LEU A 123 7.27 5.10 -6.26
C LEU A 123 6.68 6.46 -6.67
N THR A 124 6.91 7.48 -5.85
CA THR A 124 6.45 8.86 -6.11
C THR A 124 6.93 9.38 -7.45
N VAL A 125 8.18 9.13 -7.83
CA VAL A 125 8.76 9.59 -9.11
C VAL A 125 8.07 8.95 -10.30
N GLU A 126 7.67 7.69 -10.20
CA GLU A 126 6.93 6.99 -11.24
C GLU A 126 5.49 7.50 -11.35
N ALA A 127 4.83 7.78 -10.21
CA ALA A 127 3.50 8.37 -10.19
C ALA A 127 3.48 9.74 -10.89
N VAL A 128 4.51 10.58 -10.68
CA VAL A 128 4.67 11.87 -11.37
C VAL A 128 4.85 11.67 -12.87
N GLU A 129 5.70 10.74 -13.30
CA GLU A 129 5.91 10.45 -14.73
C GLU A 129 4.64 9.89 -15.40
N HIS A 130 3.88 9.01 -14.71
CA HIS A 130 2.58 8.56 -15.19
C HIS A 130 1.61 9.72 -15.39
N GLY A 131 1.53 10.65 -14.44
CA GLY A 131 0.70 11.85 -14.54
C GLY A 131 1.06 12.69 -15.75
N LYS A 132 2.37 12.93 -15.97
CA LYS A 132 2.88 13.68 -17.12
C LYS A 132 2.53 13.02 -18.46
N ARG A 133 2.75 11.71 -18.60
CA ARG A 133 2.41 10.96 -19.82
C ARG A 133 0.92 10.99 -20.10
N SER A 134 0.10 10.77 -19.08
CA SER A 134 -1.36 10.83 -19.19
C SER A 134 -1.82 12.23 -19.62
N ALA A 135 -1.25 13.30 -19.06
CA ALA A 135 -1.60 14.67 -19.44
C ALA A 135 -1.30 14.96 -20.92
N HIS A 136 -0.14 14.53 -21.43
CA HIS A 136 0.17 14.64 -22.85
C HIS A 136 -0.79 13.85 -23.73
N ALA A 137 -1.13 12.63 -23.35
CA ALA A 137 -2.07 11.79 -24.09
C ALA A 137 -3.50 12.37 -24.08
N ILE A 138 -3.97 12.88 -22.95
CA ILE A 138 -5.25 13.58 -22.84
C ILE A 138 -5.26 14.81 -23.73
N HIS A 139 -4.21 15.62 -23.70
CA HIS A 139 -4.11 16.80 -24.54
C HIS A 139 -4.20 16.43 -26.05
N ALA A 140 -3.48 15.42 -26.47
CA ALA A 140 -3.54 14.95 -27.86
C ALA A 140 -4.92 14.38 -28.23
N HIS A 141 -5.60 13.73 -27.27
CA HIS A 141 -6.94 13.16 -27.49
C HIS A 141 -8.03 14.23 -27.64
N VAL A 142 -7.96 15.30 -26.84
CA VAL A 142 -9.00 16.36 -26.84
C VAL A 142 -8.70 17.51 -27.80
N THR A 143 -7.47 17.61 -28.31
CA THR A 143 -7.11 18.66 -29.28
C THR A 143 -7.34 18.13 -30.69
N PRO A 144 -8.34 18.63 -31.44
CA PRO A 144 -8.54 18.21 -32.83
C PRO A 144 -7.27 18.54 -33.62
N HIS A 145 -6.77 17.58 -34.37
CA HIS A 145 -5.72 17.87 -35.37
C HIS A 145 -6.37 18.80 -36.41
N SER A 146 -5.94 20.06 -36.45
CA SER A 146 -6.26 20.93 -37.58
C SER A 146 -5.64 20.30 -38.82
N ILE A 147 -6.47 19.64 -39.62
CA ILE A 147 -6.08 19.15 -40.93
C ILE A 147 -5.87 20.40 -41.79
N SER A 148 -4.62 20.72 -42.09
CA SER A 148 -4.23 21.71 -43.09
C SER A 148 -4.23 21.08 -44.46
#